data_fc707639dfd9fd1fc157210ae48ef5eb
#
_entry.id   fc707639dfd9fd1fc157210ae48ef5eb
#
_cell.length_a   1.000
_cell.length_b   1.000
_cell.length_c   1.000
_cell.angle_alpha   90.00
_cell.angle_beta   90.00
_cell.angle_gamma   90.00
#
_symmetry.space_group_name_H-M   'P 1'
#
loop_
_entity.id
_entity.type
_entity.pdbx_description
1 polymer ?
#
loop_
_entity_poly.entity_id
_entity_poly.type
_entity_poly.pdbx_seq_one_letter_code
_entity_poly.pdbx_strand_id
1 'polypeptide(L)'
;LSSHYEKLDGIERCIDDEIPFEIPDNWIWCRLNMIGITQTGNTPSKTHSEYMGDEIPFITPGDIQDGHITYNNQALSTQGKTVARVCSDGSILQVCIGGSIGKSAITDREICFNQQINVISPIIVCSEYIYAIMQSPYFITSMKEQAGGTATPIINRGLWGSLLIPVSPLSEQYRIVEKQRELFDKITLI
;
A
#
# COMPACT_ATOMS: atom_id res chain seq x y z
N LEU A 1 14.11 -11.76 -26.70
CA LEU A 1 13.46 -11.43 -25.45
C LEU A 1 14.00 -12.36 -24.38
N SER A 2 14.56 -11.82 -23.30
CA SER A 2 14.99 -12.64 -22.15
C SER A 2 13.76 -12.93 -21.28
N SER A 3 13.58 -14.20 -20.92
CA SER A 3 12.48 -14.60 -20.03
C SER A 3 12.73 -14.12 -18.59
N HIS A 4 11.66 -13.75 -17.90
CA HIS A 4 11.68 -13.32 -16.51
C HIS A 4 11.41 -14.51 -15.59
N TYR A 5 12.20 -14.61 -14.54
CA TYR A 5 12.09 -15.67 -13.54
C TYR A 5 12.04 -15.08 -12.13
N GLU A 6 11.21 -15.64 -11.29
CA GLU A 6 11.28 -15.40 -9.85
C GLU A 6 11.73 -16.68 -9.12
N LYS A 7 12.40 -16.50 -7.99
CA LYS A 7 12.80 -17.59 -7.11
C LYS A 7 12.25 -17.36 -5.72
N LEU A 8 11.28 -18.18 -5.34
CA LEU A 8 10.63 -18.13 -4.03
C LEU A 8 10.84 -19.48 -3.31
N ASP A 9 11.30 -19.45 -2.08
CA ASP A 9 11.55 -20.63 -1.25
C ASP A 9 12.40 -21.72 -1.95
N GLY A 10 13.35 -21.28 -2.78
CA GLY A 10 14.22 -22.18 -3.55
C GLY A 10 13.61 -22.71 -4.84
N ILE A 11 12.36 -22.44 -5.13
CA ILE A 11 11.66 -22.82 -6.36
C ILE A 11 11.77 -21.67 -7.36
N GLU A 12 12.28 -21.97 -8.55
CA GLU A 12 12.36 -21.04 -9.67
C GLU A 12 11.20 -21.28 -10.63
N ARG A 13 10.52 -20.20 -11.04
CA ARG A 13 9.45 -20.27 -12.05
C ARG A 13 9.51 -19.10 -13.02
N CYS A 14 9.15 -19.35 -14.26
CA CYS A 14 8.95 -18.31 -15.26
C CYS A 14 7.69 -17.50 -14.94
N ILE A 15 7.79 -16.16 -15.08
CA ILE A 15 6.69 -15.22 -14.83
C ILE A 15 6.37 -14.38 -16.07
N ASP A 16 6.83 -14.77 -17.27
CA ASP A 16 6.60 -14.01 -18.50
C ASP A 16 5.12 -13.74 -18.76
N ASP A 17 4.25 -14.71 -18.46
CA ASP A 17 2.80 -14.57 -18.62
C ASP A 17 2.16 -13.59 -17.62
N GLU A 18 2.88 -13.21 -16.56
CA GLU A 18 2.43 -12.25 -15.56
C GLU A 18 2.98 -10.83 -15.82
N ILE A 19 3.97 -10.68 -16.69
CA ILE A 19 4.62 -9.39 -17.00
C ILE A 19 3.67 -8.54 -17.85
N PRO A 20 3.21 -7.38 -17.36
CA PRO A 20 2.21 -6.60 -18.07
C PRO A 20 2.79 -5.73 -19.20
N PHE A 21 4.05 -5.34 -19.09
CA PHE A 21 4.77 -4.48 -20.06
C PHE A 21 6.28 -4.57 -19.86
N GLU A 22 7.03 -4.16 -20.86
CA GLU A 22 8.49 -4.08 -20.80
C GLU A 22 8.95 -2.96 -19.86
N ILE A 23 10.03 -3.21 -19.13
CA ILE A 23 10.71 -2.23 -18.26
C ILE A 23 12.17 -2.07 -18.71
N PRO A 24 12.87 -0.96 -18.35
CA PRO A 24 14.30 -0.80 -18.64
C PRO A 24 15.14 -1.95 -18.10
N ASP A 25 16.23 -2.29 -18.78
CA ASP A 25 17.11 -3.42 -18.46
C ASP A 25 17.69 -3.39 -17.04
N ASN A 26 17.81 -2.20 -16.46
CA ASN A 26 18.29 -1.99 -15.09
C ASN A 26 17.19 -1.98 -14.01
N TRP A 27 15.92 -2.25 -14.41
CA TRP A 27 14.81 -2.40 -13.50
C TRP A 27 14.50 -3.89 -13.30
N ILE A 28 13.79 -4.21 -12.23
CA ILE A 28 13.33 -5.57 -11.94
C ILE A 28 11.84 -5.60 -11.64
N TRP A 29 11.15 -6.67 -12.02
CA TRP A 29 9.84 -7.00 -11.50
C TRP A 29 9.97 -7.65 -10.13
N CYS A 30 9.19 -7.19 -9.16
CA CYS A 30 9.21 -7.68 -7.79
C CYS A 30 7.79 -7.81 -7.24
N ARG A 31 7.56 -8.76 -6.34
CA ARG A 31 6.29 -8.83 -5.59
C ARG A 31 6.24 -7.73 -4.55
N LEU A 32 5.07 -7.09 -4.38
CA LEU A 32 4.90 -6.00 -3.41
C LEU A 32 5.33 -6.41 -1.99
N ASN A 33 5.02 -7.63 -1.56
CA ASN A 33 5.39 -8.13 -0.22
C ASN A 33 6.88 -8.40 -0.02
N MET A 34 7.70 -8.32 -1.08
CA MET A 34 9.15 -8.54 -0.97
C MET A 34 9.93 -7.27 -0.66
N ILE A 35 9.31 -6.11 -0.79
CA ILE A 35 9.99 -4.81 -0.61
C ILE A 35 9.69 -4.15 0.75
N GLY A 36 8.91 -4.79 1.61
CA GLY A 36 8.54 -4.25 2.90
C GLY A 36 7.70 -5.19 3.76
N ILE A 37 7.33 -4.73 4.93
CA ILE A 37 6.47 -5.47 5.86
C ILE A 37 5.01 -5.19 5.52
N THR A 38 4.24 -6.23 5.22
CA THR A 38 2.81 -6.10 4.93
C THR A 38 1.96 -6.52 6.12
N GLN A 39 0.90 -5.77 6.40
CA GLN A 39 -0.06 -6.03 7.47
C GLN A 39 -1.49 -5.80 6.99
N THR A 40 -2.44 -6.54 7.55
CA THR A 40 -3.87 -6.21 7.51
C THR A 40 -4.26 -5.66 8.87
N GLY A 41 -5.02 -4.56 8.89
CA GLY A 41 -5.50 -3.97 10.13
C GLY A 41 -6.50 -4.84 10.89
N ASN A 42 -6.87 -4.38 12.06
CA ASN A 42 -7.93 -4.96 12.87
C ASN A 42 -8.64 -3.87 13.68
N THR A 43 -9.87 -4.13 14.08
CA THR A 43 -10.62 -3.20 14.92
C THR A 43 -10.71 -3.77 16.33
N PRO A 44 -10.16 -3.08 17.35
CA PRO A 44 -10.37 -3.43 18.76
C PRO A 44 -11.85 -3.45 19.11
N SER A 45 -12.24 -4.35 20.02
CA SER A 45 -13.64 -4.47 20.42
C SER A 45 -14.14 -3.19 21.11
N LYS A 46 -15.25 -2.65 20.62
CA LYS A 46 -15.90 -1.47 21.20
C LYS A 46 -16.55 -1.74 22.56
N THR A 47 -16.67 -3.01 22.98
CA THR A 47 -17.18 -3.36 24.32
C THR A 47 -16.16 -3.05 25.41
N HIS A 48 -14.90 -2.82 25.04
CA HIS A 48 -13.80 -2.44 25.92
C HIS A 48 -13.58 -0.92 25.80
N SER A 49 -14.24 -0.15 26.66
CA SER A 49 -14.13 1.31 26.64
C SER A 49 -12.72 1.82 26.89
N GLU A 50 -11.89 1.03 27.58
CA GLU A 50 -10.47 1.30 27.84
C GLU A 50 -9.59 1.30 26.60
N TYR A 51 -10.07 0.75 25.48
CA TYR A 51 -9.35 0.80 24.19
C TYR A 51 -9.57 2.10 23.42
N MET A 52 -10.63 2.84 23.76
CA MET A 52 -10.92 4.12 23.13
C MET A 52 -10.15 5.23 23.84
N GLY A 53 -9.66 6.22 23.10
CA GLY A 53 -8.88 7.34 23.63
C GLY A 53 -8.56 8.37 22.55
N ASP A 54 -7.52 9.15 22.77
CA ASP A 54 -7.06 10.21 21.87
C ASP A 54 -5.54 10.16 21.60
N GLU A 55 -4.88 9.07 22.01
CA GLU A 55 -3.42 8.97 21.97
C GLU A 55 -2.87 8.56 20.59
N ILE A 56 -3.54 7.63 19.88
CA ILE A 56 -3.10 7.18 18.56
C ILE A 56 -4.24 7.18 17.54
N PRO A 57 -4.09 7.83 16.37
CA PRO A 57 -5.12 7.83 15.34
C PRO A 57 -5.49 6.40 14.89
N PHE A 58 -6.80 6.16 14.71
CA PHE A 58 -7.34 4.91 14.19
C PHE A 58 -8.01 5.14 12.84
N ILE A 59 -7.38 4.66 11.77
CA ILE A 59 -7.73 4.96 10.38
C ILE A 59 -8.67 3.91 9.79
N THR A 60 -9.71 4.40 9.13
CA THR A 60 -10.68 3.63 8.36
C THR A 60 -10.70 4.10 6.89
N PRO A 61 -11.34 3.38 5.96
CA PRO A 61 -11.43 3.84 4.56
C PRO A 61 -12.04 5.23 4.36
N GLY A 62 -12.91 5.67 5.29
CA GLY A 62 -13.51 7.00 5.25
C GLY A 62 -12.53 8.14 5.52
N ASP A 63 -11.43 7.83 6.19
CA ASP A 63 -10.38 8.79 6.56
C ASP A 63 -9.36 9.00 5.44
N ILE A 64 -9.40 8.17 4.38
CA ILE A 64 -8.50 8.25 3.22
C ILE A 64 -9.23 8.87 2.04
N GLN A 65 -8.78 10.06 1.62
CA GLN A 65 -9.34 10.74 0.45
C GLN A 65 -8.26 11.50 -0.31
N ASP A 66 -8.24 11.33 -1.63
CA ASP A 66 -7.36 12.04 -2.56
C ASP A 66 -5.86 11.99 -2.15
N GLY A 67 -5.42 10.86 -1.63
CA GLY A 67 -4.05 10.66 -1.17
C GLY A 67 -3.73 11.22 0.23
N HIS A 68 -4.72 11.78 0.91
CA HIS A 68 -4.60 12.37 2.25
C HIS A 68 -5.28 11.52 3.31
N ILE A 69 -4.80 11.62 4.55
CA ILE A 69 -5.38 10.96 5.72
C ILE A 69 -5.92 12.02 6.68
N THR A 70 -7.17 11.83 7.11
CA THR A 70 -7.76 12.59 8.23
C THR A 70 -7.51 11.83 9.53
N TYR A 71 -6.69 12.39 10.42
CA TYR A 71 -6.23 11.70 11.62
C TYR A 71 -7.08 11.89 12.88
N ASN A 72 -8.03 12.80 12.87
CA ASN A 72 -8.75 13.27 14.07
C ASN A 72 -10.18 12.74 14.20
N ASN A 73 -10.60 11.81 13.33
CA ASN A 73 -11.96 11.26 13.40
C ASN A 73 -12.13 10.20 14.49
N GLN A 74 -11.13 9.35 14.67
CA GLN A 74 -11.11 8.28 15.67
C GLN A 74 -9.70 8.09 16.20
N ALA A 75 -9.58 7.73 17.47
CA ALA A 75 -8.32 7.37 18.07
C ALA A 75 -8.48 6.27 19.11
N LEU A 76 -7.39 5.61 19.43
CA LEU A 76 -7.29 4.59 20.47
C LEU A 76 -6.46 5.12 21.64
N SER A 77 -6.69 4.52 22.80
CA SER A 77 -5.84 4.68 23.98
C SER A 77 -4.52 3.94 23.81
N THR A 78 -3.56 4.20 24.68
CA THR A 78 -2.33 3.42 24.79
C THR A 78 -2.63 1.92 24.97
N GLN A 79 -3.70 1.57 25.71
CA GLN A 79 -4.12 0.18 25.88
C GLN A 79 -4.74 -0.38 24.59
N GLY A 80 -5.58 0.40 23.89
CA GLY A 80 -6.14 0.02 22.59
C GLY A 80 -5.07 -0.23 21.53
N LYS A 81 -3.97 0.53 21.55
CA LYS A 81 -2.81 0.34 20.69
C LYS A 81 -2.22 -1.07 20.85
N THR A 82 -2.17 -1.63 22.04
CA THR A 82 -1.56 -2.96 22.29
C THR A 82 -2.32 -4.11 21.63
N VAL A 83 -3.59 -3.92 21.32
CA VAL A 83 -4.45 -4.94 20.68
C VAL A 83 -4.78 -4.61 19.22
N ALA A 84 -4.34 -3.46 18.72
CA ALA A 84 -4.49 -3.04 17.34
C ALA A 84 -3.23 -3.33 16.51
N ARG A 85 -3.37 -3.33 15.17
CA ARG A 85 -2.22 -3.30 14.27
C ARG A 85 -1.73 -1.87 14.14
N VAL A 86 -0.41 -1.72 14.21
CA VAL A 86 0.28 -0.42 14.18
C VAL A 86 1.20 -0.38 12.97
N CYS A 87 1.26 0.76 12.31
CA CYS A 87 2.33 1.07 11.36
C CYS A 87 2.94 2.44 11.65
N SER A 88 4.19 2.62 11.25
CA SER A 88 4.96 3.86 11.42
C SER A 88 4.73 4.82 10.26
N ASP A 89 5.25 6.03 10.41
CA ASP A 89 5.42 7.00 9.32
C ASP A 89 6.10 6.39 8.09
N GLY A 90 5.80 6.91 6.92
CA GLY A 90 6.28 6.39 5.64
C GLY A 90 5.61 5.10 5.17
N SER A 91 4.72 4.51 5.97
CA SER A 91 3.92 3.36 5.55
C SER A 91 2.82 3.76 4.58
N ILE A 92 2.53 2.89 3.60
CA ILE A 92 1.51 3.10 2.59
C ILE A 92 0.27 2.28 2.96
N LEU A 93 -0.86 2.96 3.14
CA LEU A 93 -2.16 2.35 3.38
C LEU A 93 -2.88 2.15 2.05
N GLN A 94 -3.55 1.02 1.88
CA GLN A 94 -4.46 0.80 0.75
C GLN A 94 -5.73 0.10 1.19
N VAL A 95 -6.87 0.66 0.79
CA VAL A 95 -8.17 0.05 1.01
C VAL A 95 -8.32 -1.17 0.12
N CYS A 96 -8.57 -2.32 0.72
CA CYS A 96 -8.63 -3.62 0.07
C CYS A 96 -10.01 -4.29 0.12
N ILE A 97 -10.99 -3.66 0.77
CA ILE A 97 -12.35 -4.19 0.92
C ILE A 97 -13.39 -3.10 0.65
N GLY A 98 -14.40 -3.43 -0.13
CA GLY A 98 -15.60 -2.60 -0.33
C GLY A 98 -15.51 -1.64 -1.51
N GLY A 99 -16.48 -0.75 -1.62
CA GLY A 99 -16.61 0.19 -2.74
C GLY A 99 -15.48 1.23 -2.84
N SER A 100 -14.68 1.38 -1.77
CA SER A 100 -13.51 2.27 -1.74
C SER A 100 -12.21 1.57 -2.10
N ILE A 101 -12.27 0.32 -2.60
CA ILE A 101 -11.08 -0.46 -2.96
C ILE A 101 -10.15 0.33 -3.90
N GLY A 102 -8.86 0.36 -3.57
CA GLY A 102 -7.85 1.09 -4.32
C GLY A 102 -7.50 2.46 -3.75
N LYS A 103 -8.34 3.08 -2.89
CA LYS A 103 -7.94 4.30 -2.18
C LYS A 103 -6.68 4.02 -1.36
N SER A 104 -5.73 4.96 -1.39
CA SER A 104 -4.48 4.82 -0.64
C SER A 104 -3.89 6.16 -0.24
N ALA A 105 -3.01 6.14 0.77
CA ALA A 105 -2.25 7.29 1.23
C ALA A 105 -0.97 6.83 1.94
N ILE A 106 0.01 7.72 2.06
CA ILE A 106 1.19 7.53 2.94
C ILE A 106 0.88 8.21 4.27
N THR A 107 1.12 7.51 5.38
CA THR A 107 1.04 8.14 6.71
C THR A 107 2.33 8.87 7.05
N ASP A 108 2.20 10.03 7.70
CA ASP A 108 3.31 10.86 8.20
C ASP A 108 3.57 10.66 9.70
N ARG A 109 2.90 9.68 10.30
CA ARG A 109 3.01 9.36 11.73
C ARG A 109 2.61 7.93 12.03
N GLU A 110 2.85 7.51 13.27
CA GLU A 110 2.36 6.23 13.77
C GLU A 110 0.84 6.24 13.88
N ILE A 111 0.20 5.17 13.39
CA ILE A 111 -1.26 4.99 13.40
C ILE A 111 -1.68 3.55 13.64
N CYS A 112 -2.94 3.37 14.07
CA CYS A 112 -3.67 2.11 13.97
C CYS A 112 -4.66 2.16 12.80
N PHE A 113 -5.09 1.00 12.29
CA PHE A 113 -5.98 0.95 11.13
C PHE A 113 -6.88 -0.29 11.15
N ASN A 114 -8.03 -0.20 10.48
CA ASN A 114 -9.02 -1.26 10.48
C ASN A 114 -8.73 -2.38 9.46
N GLN A 115 -9.49 -3.46 9.53
CA GLN A 115 -9.32 -4.67 8.71
C GLN A 115 -9.63 -4.49 7.22
N GLN A 116 -10.19 -3.36 6.78
CA GLN A 116 -10.42 -3.06 5.37
C GLN A 116 -9.18 -2.51 4.67
N ILE A 117 -8.15 -2.18 5.43
CA ILE A 117 -6.90 -1.58 4.97
C ILE A 117 -5.78 -2.60 5.09
N ASN A 118 -5.05 -2.81 4.00
CA ASN A 118 -3.71 -3.39 4.02
C ASN A 118 -2.68 -2.27 4.02
N VAL A 119 -1.58 -2.52 4.71
CA VAL A 119 -0.45 -1.59 4.81
C VAL A 119 0.81 -2.29 4.33
N ILE A 120 1.64 -1.56 3.61
CA ILE A 120 3.05 -1.90 3.43
C ILE A 120 3.93 -0.83 4.05
N SER A 121 4.91 -1.25 4.86
CA SER A 121 6.00 -0.43 5.37
C SER A 121 7.25 -0.76 4.56
N PRO A 122 7.62 0.05 3.54
CA PRO A 122 8.78 -0.20 2.70
C PRO A 122 10.09 -0.18 3.52
N ILE A 123 11.08 -1.03 3.15
CA ILE A 123 12.34 -1.14 3.90
C ILE A 123 13.51 -0.54 3.12
N ILE A 124 13.67 -0.94 1.86
CA ILE A 124 14.85 -0.60 1.04
C ILE A 124 14.52 0.19 -0.22
N VAL A 125 13.30 0.69 -0.31
CA VAL A 125 12.76 1.43 -1.46
C VAL A 125 12.11 2.73 -1.00
N CYS A 126 12.01 3.70 -1.89
CA CYS A 126 11.37 4.99 -1.62
C CYS A 126 9.84 4.80 -1.51
N SER A 127 9.24 5.19 -0.39
CA SER A 127 7.80 5.04 -0.14
C SER A 127 6.97 5.79 -1.17
N GLU A 128 7.36 7.01 -1.54
CA GLU A 128 6.64 7.83 -2.53
C GLU A 128 6.71 7.21 -3.94
N TYR A 129 7.82 6.57 -4.28
CA TYR A 129 7.94 5.83 -5.54
C TYR A 129 6.98 4.64 -5.59
N ILE A 130 6.95 3.83 -4.54
CA ILE A 130 6.02 2.69 -4.43
C ILE A 130 4.58 3.17 -4.40
N TYR A 131 4.29 4.24 -3.67
CA TYR A 131 2.98 4.85 -3.64
C TYR A 131 2.52 5.29 -5.03
N ALA A 132 3.39 5.92 -5.83
CA ALA A 132 3.07 6.31 -7.20
C ALA A 132 2.72 5.11 -8.09
N ILE A 133 3.44 3.99 -7.93
CA ILE A 133 3.10 2.74 -8.63
C ILE A 133 1.74 2.21 -8.16
N MET A 134 1.47 2.19 -6.86
CA MET A 134 0.20 1.72 -6.30
C MET A 134 -1.01 2.58 -6.70
N GLN A 135 -0.77 3.83 -7.12
CA GLN A 135 -1.79 4.73 -7.69
C GLN A 135 -1.96 4.57 -9.21
N SER A 136 -1.03 3.88 -9.88
CA SER A 136 -1.09 3.73 -11.34
C SER A 136 -2.32 2.94 -11.79
N PRO A 137 -2.86 3.24 -13.00
CA PRO A 137 -3.95 2.47 -13.58
C PRO A 137 -3.62 0.97 -13.68
N TYR A 138 -2.36 0.64 -13.97
CA TYR A 138 -1.87 -0.73 -13.99
C TYR A 138 -2.13 -1.44 -12.65
N PHE A 139 -1.60 -0.89 -11.55
CA PHE A 139 -1.71 -1.54 -10.24
C PHE A 139 -3.16 -1.62 -9.74
N ILE A 140 -3.92 -0.55 -9.91
CA ILE A 140 -5.34 -0.50 -9.51
C ILE A 140 -6.17 -1.51 -10.32
N THR A 141 -5.90 -1.67 -11.62
CA THR A 141 -6.59 -2.67 -12.45
C THR A 141 -6.23 -4.07 -12.00
N SER A 142 -4.94 -4.39 -11.86
CA SER A 142 -4.48 -5.71 -11.38
C SER A 142 -5.07 -6.05 -10.00
N MET A 143 -5.13 -5.06 -9.10
CA MET A 143 -5.74 -5.22 -7.78
C MET A 143 -7.24 -5.57 -7.88
N LYS A 144 -7.99 -4.89 -8.75
CA LYS A 144 -9.43 -5.13 -8.96
C LYS A 144 -9.71 -6.46 -9.64
N GLU A 145 -8.89 -6.88 -10.58
CA GLU A 145 -8.99 -8.18 -11.26
C GLU A 145 -8.75 -9.35 -10.30
N GLN A 146 -7.85 -9.18 -9.33
CA GLN A 146 -7.56 -10.17 -8.30
C GLN A 146 -8.58 -10.15 -7.15
N ALA A 147 -9.42 -9.10 -7.07
CA ALA A 147 -10.43 -9.01 -6.02
C ALA A 147 -11.58 -9.98 -6.27
N GLY A 148 -11.92 -10.77 -5.26
CA GLY A 148 -13.11 -11.62 -5.25
C GLY A 148 -14.36 -10.87 -4.79
N GLY A 149 -15.55 -11.46 -5.01
CA GLY A 149 -16.83 -10.95 -4.53
C GLY A 149 -17.52 -10.00 -5.51
N THR A 150 -18.77 -10.30 -5.85
CA THR A 150 -19.58 -9.51 -6.82
C THR A 150 -20.21 -8.28 -6.19
N ALA A 151 -20.67 -8.37 -4.95
CA ALA A 151 -21.33 -7.25 -4.25
C ALA A 151 -20.36 -6.41 -3.43
N THR A 152 -19.35 -7.04 -2.85
CA THR A 152 -18.30 -6.35 -2.04
C THR A 152 -16.96 -6.89 -2.50
N PRO A 153 -16.22 -6.15 -3.34
CA PRO A 153 -14.92 -6.60 -3.79
C PRO A 153 -13.95 -6.69 -2.60
N ILE A 154 -13.19 -7.78 -2.54
CA ILE A 154 -12.20 -8.04 -1.49
C ILE A 154 -10.95 -8.61 -2.13
N ILE A 155 -9.80 -7.97 -1.89
CA ILE A 155 -8.49 -8.56 -2.13
C ILE A 155 -7.80 -8.80 -0.79
N ASN A 156 -7.49 -10.05 -0.49
CA ASN A 156 -6.78 -10.38 0.73
C ASN A 156 -5.31 -9.94 0.66
N ARG A 157 -4.63 -9.87 1.81
CA ARG A 157 -3.24 -9.42 1.91
C ARG A 157 -2.27 -10.28 1.08
N GLY A 158 -2.50 -11.60 0.98
CA GLY A 158 -1.65 -12.49 0.20
C GLY A 158 -1.70 -12.16 -1.29
N LEU A 159 -2.89 -12.07 -1.87
CA LEU A 159 -3.08 -11.70 -3.28
C LEU A 159 -2.60 -10.26 -3.55
N TRP A 160 -2.93 -9.32 -2.67
CA TRP A 160 -2.45 -7.94 -2.80
C TRP A 160 -0.92 -7.85 -2.74
N GLY A 161 -0.29 -8.56 -1.80
CA GLY A 161 1.16 -8.60 -1.66
C GLY A 161 1.89 -9.34 -2.80
N SER A 162 1.19 -10.21 -3.54
CA SER A 162 1.75 -10.92 -4.69
C SER A 162 1.69 -10.13 -6.00
N LEU A 163 1.03 -8.96 -6.01
CA LEU A 163 1.00 -8.12 -7.20
C LEU A 163 2.43 -7.68 -7.60
N LEU A 164 2.71 -7.74 -8.89
CA LEU A 164 4.00 -7.32 -9.43
C LEU A 164 4.11 -5.80 -9.45
N ILE A 165 5.29 -5.31 -9.14
CA ILE A 165 5.65 -3.90 -9.24
C ILE A 165 7.01 -3.76 -9.92
N PRO A 166 7.21 -2.74 -10.79
CA PRO A 166 8.52 -2.47 -11.36
C PRO A 166 9.36 -1.70 -10.34
N VAL A 167 10.57 -2.17 -10.07
CA VAL A 167 11.49 -1.56 -9.12
C VAL A 167 12.76 -1.11 -9.84
N SER A 168 12.97 0.21 -9.87
CA SER A 168 14.19 0.84 -10.39
C SER A 168 15.28 0.91 -9.32
N PRO A 169 16.55 1.19 -9.68
CA PRO A 169 17.59 1.53 -8.72
C PRO A 169 17.16 2.71 -7.81
N LEU A 170 17.54 2.67 -6.53
CA LEU A 170 17.06 3.62 -5.53
C LEU A 170 17.30 5.09 -5.91
N SER A 171 18.47 5.40 -6.51
CA SER A 171 18.78 6.76 -6.98
C SER A 171 17.84 7.22 -8.09
N GLU A 172 17.33 6.29 -8.89
CA GLU A 172 16.37 6.58 -9.96
C GLU A 172 14.96 6.77 -9.38
N GLN A 173 14.59 6.00 -8.35
CA GLN A 173 13.33 6.21 -7.63
C GLN A 173 13.20 7.65 -7.12
N TYR A 174 14.24 8.18 -6.47
CA TYR A 174 14.25 9.57 -5.99
C TYR A 174 14.12 10.58 -7.13
N ARG A 175 14.82 10.37 -8.25
CA ARG A 175 14.71 11.26 -9.43
C ARG A 175 13.31 11.24 -10.05
N ILE A 176 12.66 10.07 -10.08
CA ILE A 176 11.30 9.92 -10.59
C ILE A 176 10.31 10.68 -9.69
N VAL A 177 10.42 10.52 -8.36
CA VAL A 177 9.57 11.22 -7.39
C VAL A 177 9.75 12.73 -7.48
N GLU A 178 10.99 13.21 -7.54
CA GLU A 178 11.29 14.63 -7.69
C GLU A 178 10.68 15.19 -8.99
N LYS A 179 10.85 14.47 -10.09
CA LYS A 179 10.29 14.88 -11.39
C LYS A 179 8.76 14.89 -11.37
N GLN A 180 8.15 13.93 -10.72
CA GLN A 180 6.71 13.90 -10.56
C GLN A 180 6.20 15.11 -9.77
N ARG A 181 6.87 15.48 -8.66
CA ARG A 181 6.53 16.67 -7.86
C ARG A 181 6.63 17.94 -8.70
N GLU A 182 7.74 18.14 -9.42
CA GLU A 182 7.90 19.29 -10.31
C GLU A 182 6.77 19.44 -11.36
N LEU A 183 6.29 18.31 -11.90
CA LEU A 183 5.21 18.31 -12.88
C LEU A 183 3.87 18.67 -12.24
N PHE A 184 3.57 18.12 -11.06
CA PHE A 184 2.34 18.47 -10.33
C PHE A 184 2.32 19.95 -9.94
N ASP A 185 3.43 20.51 -9.45
CA ASP A 185 3.53 21.91 -9.09
C ASP A 185 3.24 22.82 -10.30
N LYS A 186 3.74 22.46 -11.49
CA LYS A 186 3.48 23.22 -12.72
C LYS A 186 2.02 23.17 -13.16
N ILE A 187 1.34 22.02 -12.96
CA ILE A 187 -0.08 21.86 -13.34
C ILE A 187 -0.98 22.65 -12.37
N THR A 188 -0.62 22.71 -11.09
CA THR A 188 -1.39 23.43 -10.06
C THR A 188 -1.29 24.94 -10.19
N LEU A 189 -0.32 25.46 -10.97
CA LEU A 189 -0.12 26.90 -11.23
C LEU A 189 -0.93 27.42 -12.45
N ILE A 190 -1.67 26.56 -13.13
CA ILE A 190 -2.54 26.90 -14.26
C ILE A 190 -4.00 26.98 -13.80
#